data_935696bf86ea116c4d9260daf9efd2f3
#
_entry.id   935696bf86ea116c4d9260daf9efd2f3
#
_cell.length_a   1.000
_cell.length_b   1.000
_cell.length_c   1.000
_cell.angle_alpha   90.00
_cell.angle_beta   90.00
_cell.angle_gamma   90.00
#
_symmetry.space_group_name_H-M   'P 1'
#
loop_
_entity.id
_entity.type
_entity.pdbx_description
1 polymer ?
#
loop_
_entity_poly.entity_id
_entity_poly.type
_entity_poly.pdbx_seq_one_letter_code
_entity_poly.pdbx_strand_id
1 'polypeptide(L)'
;MLEQAELLEQHYTNKKPVKRICSISTQHYAFAVNAFANLVSCQNTDEYEFTLRETRTYESIDDVKNYRSELGILYINDFNRKVLEKLFKESGLVFHPLFKASPHVFISVTHPLSARDSVAIEDLEDYPFLAFEQGEKNSFYFSEEILSTIPRKKVIYVSDRATLFNLLIGLNGYTICSGILNRNLNGDSIMAVPLETEENMVIGWIGDPRIHLSEFAGKYLEELHRLISSQS
;
A
#
# COMPACT_ATOMS: atom_id res chain seq x y z
N MET A 1 -16.50 17.95 -0.21
CA MET A 1 -16.41 19.34 0.30
C MET A 1 -16.67 19.44 1.80
N LEU A 2 -17.73 18.85 2.36
CA LEU A 2 -17.99 18.84 3.81
C LEU A 2 -16.86 18.12 4.59
N GLU A 3 -16.47 16.94 4.15
CA GLU A 3 -15.40 16.12 4.74
C GLU A 3 -14.03 16.85 4.80
N GLN A 4 -13.71 17.62 3.78
CA GLN A 4 -12.49 18.43 3.71
C GLN A 4 -12.52 19.64 4.67
N ALA A 5 -13.69 20.25 4.84
CA ALA A 5 -13.88 21.34 5.78
C ALA A 5 -13.77 20.84 7.24
N GLU A 6 -14.34 19.67 7.53
CA GLU A 6 -14.29 19.05 8.85
C GLU A 6 -12.87 18.61 9.25
N LEU A 7 -12.09 18.05 8.31
CA LEU A 7 -10.68 17.73 8.53
C LEU A 7 -9.86 19.01 8.84
N LEU A 8 -10.08 20.08 8.09
CA LEU A 8 -9.43 21.37 8.33
C LEU A 8 -9.85 21.99 9.66
N GLU A 9 -11.15 21.96 10.01
CA GLU A 9 -11.63 22.46 11.30
C GLU A 9 -11.03 21.70 12.48
N GLN A 10 -10.90 20.39 12.42
CA GLN A 10 -10.28 19.59 13.46
C GLN A 10 -8.81 19.97 13.68
N HIS A 11 -8.07 20.27 12.62
CA HIS A 11 -6.67 20.68 12.71
C HIS A 11 -6.48 22.09 13.28
N TYR A 12 -7.45 22.99 13.10
CA TYR A 12 -7.30 24.40 13.47
C TYR A 12 -8.03 24.82 14.76
N THR A 13 -9.04 24.09 15.25
CA THR A 13 -9.90 24.61 16.34
C THR A 13 -9.56 24.13 17.73
N ASN A 14 -8.59 23.25 17.97
CA ASN A 14 -8.26 22.71 19.30
C ASN A 14 -9.46 22.23 20.15
N LYS A 15 -10.66 22.16 19.58
CA LYS A 15 -11.83 21.59 20.24
C LYS A 15 -11.73 20.09 20.14
N LYS A 16 -11.85 19.37 21.26
CA LYS A 16 -12.00 17.90 21.23
C LYS A 16 -13.19 17.59 20.32
N PRO A 17 -12.97 16.91 19.18
CA PRO A 17 -14.08 16.58 18.30
C PRO A 17 -15.03 15.63 19.05
N VAL A 18 -16.33 15.88 18.89
CA VAL A 18 -17.37 14.98 19.41
C VAL A 18 -17.29 13.61 18.69
N LYS A 19 -16.82 13.63 17.44
CA LYS A 19 -16.61 12.46 16.60
C LYS A 19 -15.18 12.46 16.07
N ARG A 20 -14.47 11.35 16.22
CA ARG A 20 -13.11 11.20 15.65
C ARG A 20 -13.21 10.91 14.17
N ILE A 21 -12.58 11.73 13.35
CA ILE A 21 -12.52 11.56 11.89
C ILE A 21 -11.05 11.39 11.50
N CYS A 22 -10.78 10.41 10.66
CA CYS A 22 -9.47 10.22 10.03
C CYS A 22 -9.63 9.52 8.68
N SER A 23 -8.85 9.93 7.72
CA SER A 23 -8.82 9.33 6.39
C SER A 23 -7.39 9.02 5.96
N ILE A 24 -7.15 7.82 5.48
CA ILE A 24 -5.86 7.32 5.06
C ILE A 24 -6.01 6.71 3.66
N SER A 25 -5.10 7.06 2.75
CA SER A 25 -4.97 6.41 1.45
C SER A 25 -3.76 5.49 1.42
N THR A 26 -3.82 4.39 0.70
CA THR A 26 -2.73 3.43 0.59
C THR A 26 -2.77 2.76 -0.77
N GLN A 27 -1.59 2.41 -1.31
CA GLN A 27 -1.53 1.36 -2.32
C GLN A 27 -2.11 0.06 -1.75
N HIS A 28 -2.29 -0.97 -2.56
CA HIS A 28 -2.99 -2.20 -2.17
C HIS A 28 -2.15 -3.10 -1.25
N TYR A 29 -1.87 -2.60 -0.03
CA TYR A 29 -1.05 -3.30 0.97
C TYR A 29 -1.87 -3.97 2.06
N ALA A 30 -1.81 -5.30 2.14
CA ALA A 30 -2.47 -6.07 3.19
C ALA A 30 -2.04 -5.65 4.60
N PHE A 31 -0.75 -5.32 4.81
CA PHE A 31 -0.25 -4.86 6.11
C PHE A 31 -0.81 -3.49 6.53
N ALA A 32 -1.08 -2.60 5.55
CA ALA A 32 -1.68 -1.30 5.83
C ALA A 32 -3.12 -1.45 6.34
N VAL A 33 -3.89 -2.34 5.72
CA VAL A 33 -5.24 -2.70 6.18
C VAL A 33 -5.20 -3.37 7.55
N ASN A 34 -4.23 -4.25 7.80
CA ASN A 34 -4.07 -4.90 9.08
C ASN A 34 -3.77 -3.91 10.22
N ALA A 35 -2.85 -2.97 10.00
CA ALA A 35 -2.56 -1.91 10.96
C ALA A 35 -3.81 -1.10 11.30
N PHE A 36 -4.59 -0.76 10.28
CA PHE A 36 -5.83 -0.02 10.45
C PHE A 36 -6.87 -0.83 11.26
N ALA A 37 -7.08 -2.09 10.93
CA ALA A 37 -8.01 -2.97 11.65
C ALA A 37 -7.62 -3.13 13.12
N ASN A 38 -6.33 -3.37 13.41
CA ASN A 38 -5.83 -3.48 14.78
C ASN A 38 -6.07 -2.19 15.57
N LEU A 39 -5.76 -1.04 14.95
CA LEU A 39 -5.94 0.24 15.62
C LEU A 39 -7.41 0.54 15.92
N VAL A 40 -8.31 0.29 14.96
CA VAL A 40 -9.76 0.50 15.16
C VAL A 40 -10.29 -0.41 16.25
N SER A 41 -9.86 -1.68 16.30
CA SER A 41 -10.31 -2.63 17.33
C SER A 41 -9.91 -2.26 18.75
N CYS A 42 -8.85 -1.45 18.90
CA CYS A 42 -8.36 -0.98 20.20
C CYS A 42 -8.97 0.38 20.62
N GLN A 43 -9.85 0.98 19.81
CA GLN A 43 -10.45 2.27 20.16
C GLN A 43 -11.55 2.11 21.22
N ASN A 44 -11.43 2.87 22.33
CA ASN A 44 -12.43 2.96 23.38
C ASN A 44 -13.31 4.21 23.19
N THR A 45 -13.81 4.45 21.98
CA THR A 45 -14.69 5.59 21.69
C THR A 45 -15.99 5.09 21.12
N ASP A 46 -17.11 5.64 21.61
CA ASP A 46 -18.45 5.27 21.14
C ASP A 46 -18.77 5.80 19.74
N GLU A 47 -18.04 6.83 19.28
CA GLU A 47 -18.26 7.48 17.99
C GLU A 47 -16.94 7.74 17.23
N TYR A 48 -16.86 7.23 16.01
CA TYR A 48 -15.79 7.54 15.05
C TYR A 48 -16.28 7.44 13.61
N GLU A 49 -15.58 8.10 12.71
CA GLU A 49 -15.71 7.95 11.27
C GLU A 49 -14.33 7.88 10.65
N PHE A 50 -13.91 6.68 10.30
CA PHE A 50 -12.59 6.45 9.73
C PHE A 50 -12.74 5.94 8.31
N THR A 51 -11.88 6.46 7.42
CA THR A 51 -11.85 6.05 6.03
C THR A 51 -10.47 5.48 5.70
N LEU A 52 -10.44 4.28 5.16
CA LEU A 52 -9.25 3.69 4.54
C LEU A 52 -9.55 3.49 3.05
N ARG A 53 -8.72 4.09 2.18
CA ARG A 53 -8.80 3.95 0.73
C ARG A 53 -7.64 3.14 0.23
N GLU A 54 -7.90 1.93 -0.26
CA GLU A 54 -6.93 1.25 -1.13
C GLU A 54 -7.13 1.80 -2.54
N THR A 55 -6.11 2.46 -3.06
CA THR A 55 -6.23 3.21 -4.31
C THR A 55 -4.91 3.29 -5.06
N ARG A 56 -4.95 3.72 -6.31
CA ARG A 56 -3.79 3.85 -7.20
C ARG A 56 -2.77 4.83 -6.66
N THR A 57 -1.51 4.67 -7.06
CA THR A 57 -0.41 5.51 -6.61
C THR A 57 -0.67 7.01 -6.79
N TYR A 58 -1.12 7.42 -7.99
CA TYR A 58 -1.40 8.83 -8.25
C TYR A 58 -2.60 9.34 -7.44
N GLU A 59 -3.65 8.54 -7.30
CA GLU A 59 -4.84 8.89 -6.52
C GLU A 59 -4.51 9.04 -5.03
N SER A 60 -3.65 8.18 -4.48
CA SER A 60 -3.17 8.32 -3.11
C SER A 60 -2.43 9.66 -2.89
N ILE A 61 -1.61 10.08 -3.85
CA ILE A 61 -0.92 11.39 -3.82
C ILE A 61 -1.95 12.52 -3.91
N ASP A 62 -2.92 12.41 -4.81
CA ASP A 62 -3.96 13.43 -5.02
C ASP A 62 -4.91 13.54 -3.81
N ASP A 63 -5.20 12.43 -3.14
CA ASP A 63 -5.98 12.41 -1.91
C ASP A 63 -5.31 13.22 -0.79
N VAL A 64 -4.00 13.03 -0.57
CA VAL A 64 -3.27 13.77 0.45
C VAL A 64 -3.11 15.24 0.06
N LYS A 65 -2.78 15.52 -1.21
CA LYS A 65 -2.66 16.89 -1.73
C LYS A 65 -3.94 17.70 -1.56
N ASN A 66 -5.10 17.07 -1.76
CA ASN A 66 -6.41 17.72 -1.69
C ASN A 66 -7.10 17.51 -0.34
N TYR A 67 -6.38 17.09 0.69
CA TYR A 67 -6.88 16.88 2.05
C TYR A 67 -8.06 15.91 2.16
N ARG A 68 -8.18 14.95 1.24
CA ARG A 68 -9.11 13.83 1.33
C ARG A 68 -8.57 12.71 2.23
N SER A 69 -7.25 12.70 2.43
CA SER A 69 -6.55 11.84 3.37
C SER A 69 -5.46 12.60 4.09
N GLU A 70 -5.21 12.28 5.35
CA GLU A 70 -4.16 12.89 6.16
C GLU A 70 -2.77 12.41 5.75
N LEU A 71 -2.68 11.14 5.34
CA LEU A 71 -1.46 10.53 4.85
C LEU A 71 -1.76 9.49 3.77
N GLY A 72 -0.74 9.18 2.98
CA GLY A 72 -0.79 8.16 1.95
C GLY A 72 0.37 7.18 2.10
N ILE A 73 0.10 5.87 2.05
CA ILE A 73 1.13 4.83 2.09
C ILE A 73 1.46 4.38 0.67
N LEU A 74 2.72 4.46 0.30
CA LEU A 74 3.21 4.04 -1.01
C LEU A 74 4.70 3.66 -0.96
N TYR A 75 5.25 3.14 -2.05
CA TYR A 75 6.66 2.86 -2.13
C TYR A 75 7.39 3.72 -3.16
N ILE A 76 8.69 3.86 -2.95
CA ILE A 76 9.65 4.34 -3.94
C ILE A 76 10.78 3.32 -4.11
N ASN A 77 11.37 3.28 -5.30
CA ASN A 77 12.59 2.54 -5.62
C ASN A 77 13.48 3.38 -6.55
N ASP A 78 14.61 2.86 -6.96
CA ASP A 78 15.55 3.63 -7.79
C ASP A 78 14.96 4.02 -9.16
N PHE A 79 14.03 3.21 -9.68
CA PHE A 79 13.36 3.49 -10.96
C PHE A 79 12.37 4.65 -10.87
N ASN A 80 11.46 4.65 -9.89
CA ASN A 80 10.36 5.62 -9.79
C ASN A 80 10.68 6.86 -8.93
N ARG A 81 11.73 6.82 -8.12
CA ARG A 81 12.11 7.84 -7.13
C ARG A 81 12.08 9.26 -7.68
N LYS A 82 12.80 9.50 -8.77
CA LYS A 82 12.93 10.86 -9.33
C LYS A 82 11.59 11.46 -9.76
N VAL A 83 10.72 10.62 -10.32
CA VAL A 83 9.39 11.05 -10.78
C VAL A 83 8.48 11.31 -9.61
N LEU A 84 8.44 10.39 -8.63
CA LEU A 84 7.57 10.53 -7.46
C LEU A 84 8.03 11.67 -6.53
N GLU A 85 9.32 11.81 -6.25
CA GLU A 85 9.85 12.90 -5.42
C GLU A 85 9.57 14.27 -6.05
N LYS A 86 9.69 14.39 -7.39
CA LYS A 86 9.29 15.61 -8.08
C LYS A 86 7.79 15.89 -7.89
N LEU A 87 6.95 14.89 -8.06
CA LEU A 87 5.50 15.02 -7.89
C LEU A 87 5.13 15.38 -6.45
N PHE A 88 5.78 14.77 -5.44
CA PHE A 88 5.57 15.13 -4.04
C PHE A 88 5.92 16.61 -3.80
N LYS A 89 7.07 17.05 -4.28
CA LYS A 89 7.50 18.45 -4.15
C LYS A 89 6.52 19.41 -4.82
N GLU A 90 6.06 19.13 -6.03
CA GLU A 90 5.08 19.93 -6.76
C GLU A 90 3.71 19.94 -6.06
N SER A 91 3.40 18.90 -5.30
CA SER A 91 2.18 18.78 -4.51
C SER A 91 2.30 19.33 -3.09
N GLY A 92 3.49 19.82 -2.69
CA GLY A 92 3.75 20.31 -1.31
C GLY A 92 3.82 19.21 -0.27
N LEU A 93 4.06 17.96 -0.68
CA LEU A 93 4.12 16.78 0.18
C LEU A 93 5.57 16.35 0.46
N VAL A 94 5.76 15.65 1.57
CA VAL A 94 7.05 15.06 1.97
C VAL A 94 6.87 13.55 2.13
N PHE A 95 7.84 12.79 1.62
CA PHE A 95 7.90 11.35 1.81
C PHE A 95 8.74 11.01 3.05
N HIS A 96 8.19 10.17 3.90
CA HIS A 96 8.81 9.67 5.13
C HIS A 96 8.99 8.15 5.01
N PRO A 97 10.22 7.63 4.93
CA PRO A 97 10.46 6.20 4.83
C PRO A 97 10.04 5.49 6.12
N LEU A 98 9.37 4.34 5.98
CA LEU A 98 9.02 3.45 7.08
C LEU A 98 9.97 2.26 7.15
N PHE A 99 10.13 1.53 6.04
CA PHE A 99 11.03 0.38 5.98
C PHE A 99 11.46 0.05 4.55
N LYS A 100 12.53 -0.75 4.45
CA LYS A 100 13.01 -1.31 3.20
C LYS A 100 12.56 -2.76 3.11
N ALA A 101 11.87 -3.12 2.02
CA ALA A 101 11.42 -4.47 1.75
C ALA A 101 12.19 -5.08 0.57
N SER A 102 12.59 -6.34 0.73
CA SER A 102 13.02 -7.17 -0.40
C SER A 102 11.79 -7.66 -1.15
N PRO A 103 11.79 -7.65 -2.47
CA PRO A 103 10.66 -8.11 -3.25
C PRO A 103 10.36 -9.60 -3.07
N HIS A 104 9.09 -9.92 -3.04
CA HIS A 104 8.56 -11.27 -3.02
C HIS A 104 7.50 -11.42 -4.09
N VAL A 105 7.24 -12.63 -4.51
CA VAL A 105 6.05 -12.97 -5.28
C VAL A 105 4.97 -13.53 -4.38
N PHE A 106 3.74 -13.04 -4.52
CA PHE A 106 2.57 -13.71 -3.96
C PHE A 106 2.05 -14.71 -4.97
N ILE A 107 1.90 -15.93 -4.53
CA ILE A 107 1.36 -17.07 -5.28
C ILE A 107 0.42 -17.89 -4.41
N SER A 108 -0.41 -18.72 -5.02
CA SER A 108 -1.19 -19.71 -4.29
C SER A 108 -0.27 -20.74 -3.61
N VAL A 109 -0.67 -21.22 -2.43
CA VAL A 109 0.04 -22.34 -1.76
C VAL A 109 0.05 -23.63 -2.58
N THR A 110 -0.82 -23.75 -3.57
CA THR A 110 -0.88 -24.88 -4.53
C THR A 110 -0.14 -24.59 -5.83
N HIS A 111 0.49 -23.42 -5.96
CA HIS A 111 1.24 -23.05 -7.16
C HIS A 111 2.45 -23.99 -7.36
N PRO A 112 2.83 -24.34 -8.60
CA PRO A 112 3.98 -25.22 -8.87
C PRO A 112 5.31 -24.73 -8.26
N LEU A 113 5.46 -23.42 -8.04
CA LEU A 113 6.65 -22.82 -7.43
C LEU A 113 6.56 -22.66 -5.90
N SER A 114 5.46 -23.08 -5.26
CA SER A 114 5.23 -22.86 -3.81
C SER A 114 6.25 -23.57 -2.89
N ALA A 115 6.91 -24.61 -3.39
CA ALA A 115 7.93 -25.36 -2.65
C ALA A 115 9.36 -24.80 -2.83
N ARG A 116 9.53 -23.70 -3.58
CA ARG A 116 10.83 -23.06 -3.79
C ARG A 116 11.17 -22.14 -2.64
N ASP A 117 12.45 -22.11 -2.27
CA ASP A 117 12.98 -21.16 -1.27
C ASP A 117 13.08 -19.73 -1.82
N SER A 118 13.29 -19.60 -3.14
CA SER A 118 13.29 -18.36 -3.92
C SER A 118 12.90 -18.65 -5.37
N VAL A 119 12.53 -17.61 -6.11
CA VAL A 119 12.21 -17.68 -7.54
C VAL A 119 12.92 -16.58 -8.30
N ALA A 120 13.42 -16.90 -9.49
CA ALA A 120 13.90 -15.91 -10.46
C ALA A 120 12.74 -15.41 -11.34
N ILE A 121 12.93 -14.26 -12.01
CA ILE A 121 11.91 -13.71 -12.89
C ILE A 121 11.61 -14.64 -14.09
N GLU A 122 12.59 -15.39 -14.52
CA GLU A 122 12.52 -16.38 -15.61
C GLU A 122 11.62 -17.57 -15.24
N ASP A 123 11.59 -17.98 -13.98
CA ASP A 123 10.71 -19.06 -13.50
C ASP A 123 9.22 -18.71 -13.62
N LEU A 124 8.92 -17.40 -13.73
CA LEU A 124 7.56 -16.85 -13.75
C LEU A 124 6.99 -16.64 -15.17
N GLU A 125 7.78 -16.83 -16.23
CA GLU A 125 7.38 -16.51 -17.62
C GLU A 125 6.11 -17.21 -18.10
N ASP A 126 5.87 -18.43 -17.64
CA ASP A 126 4.73 -19.22 -18.06
C ASP A 126 3.45 -18.92 -17.30
N TYR A 127 3.52 -18.15 -16.22
CA TYR A 127 2.40 -17.82 -15.34
C TYR A 127 1.85 -16.42 -15.61
N PRO A 128 0.53 -16.17 -15.41
CA PRO A 128 -0.04 -14.86 -15.55
C PRO A 128 0.48 -13.90 -14.47
N PHE A 129 1.01 -12.75 -14.90
CA PHE A 129 1.33 -11.64 -14.02
C PHE A 129 0.07 -10.83 -13.73
N LEU A 130 -0.25 -10.61 -12.47
CA LEU A 130 -1.37 -9.81 -12.01
C LEU A 130 -0.85 -8.50 -11.45
N ALA A 131 -1.37 -7.38 -11.93
CA ALA A 131 -0.94 -6.04 -11.55
C ALA A 131 -2.15 -5.12 -11.34
N PHE A 132 -1.98 -4.13 -10.48
CA PHE A 132 -3.01 -3.12 -10.29
C PHE A 132 -2.99 -2.09 -11.44
N GLU A 133 -4.16 -1.86 -12.03
CA GLU A 133 -4.30 -0.83 -13.06
C GLU A 133 -4.05 0.56 -12.48
N GLN A 134 -3.44 1.46 -13.25
CA GLN A 134 -3.15 2.83 -12.82
C GLN A 134 -4.05 3.89 -13.49
N GLY A 135 -5.15 3.46 -14.13
CA GLY A 135 -6.14 4.34 -14.73
C GLY A 135 -5.56 5.28 -15.82
N GLU A 136 -6.01 6.53 -15.81
CA GLU A 136 -5.57 7.54 -16.81
C GLU A 136 -4.08 7.91 -16.67
N LYS A 137 -3.50 7.74 -15.49
CA LYS A 137 -2.07 7.95 -15.22
C LYS A 137 -1.27 6.66 -15.38
N ASN A 138 -1.65 5.84 -16.35
CA ASN A 138 -1.01 4.55 -16.62
C ASN A 138 0.43 4.73 -17.12
N SER A 139 1.36 4.78 -16.17
CA SER A 139 2.80 4.84 -16.41
C SER A 139 3.49 3.88 -15.46
N PHE A 140 4.55 3.21 -15.93
CA PHE A 140 5.37 2.33 -15.10
C PHE A 140 5.90 2.97 -13.82
N TYR A 141 6.06 4.30 -13.79
CA TYR A 141 6.46 5.02 -12.58
C TYR A 141 5.42 5.00 -11.46
N PHE A 142 4.15 4.75 -11.78
CA PHE A 142 3.05 4.65 -10.82
C PHE A 142 2.65 3.21 -10.52
N SER A 143 3.28 2.22 -11.17
CA SER A 143 3.00 0.80 -10.90
C SER A 143 3.24 0.48 -9.42
N GLU A 144 2.38 -0.35 -8.86
CA GLU A 144 2.50 -0.83 -7.48
C GLU A 144 3.44 -2.02 -7.37
N GLU A 145 3.71 -2.68 -8.49
CA GLU A 145 4.66 -3.77 -8.61
C GLU A 145 6.00 -3.26 -9.12
N ILE A 146 7.07 -3.68 -8.49
CA ILE A 146 8.41 -3.44 -9.02
C ILE A 146 8.67 -4.29 -10.27
N LEU A 147 9.74 -3.96 -11.00
CA LEU A 147 10.08 -4.64 -12.25
C LEU A 147 8.93 -4.61 -13.29
N SER A 148 8.07 -3.59 -13.20
CA SER A 148 6.92 -3.40 -14.09
C SER A 148 7.31 -3.14 -15.55
N THR A 149 8.55 -2.72 -15.80
CA THR A 149 9.10 -2.49 -17.15
C THR A 149 9.53 -3.77 -17.88
N ILE A 150 9.65 -4.90 -17.17
CA ILE A 150 10.01 -6.18 -17.78
C ILE A 150 8.82 -6.68 -18.62
N PRO A 151 9.01 -6.94 -19.93
CA PRO A 151 7.95 -7.46 -20.77
C PRO A 151 7.48 -8.84 -20.27
N ARG A 152 6.17 -9.03 -20.22
CA ARG A 152 5.55 -10.31 -19.82
C ARG A 152 4.58 -10.79 -20.88
N LYS A 153 4.56 -12.12 -21.12
CA LYS A 153 3.69 -12.74 -22.13
C LYS A 153 2.22 -12.72 -21.75
N LYS A 154 1.91 -12.77 -20.44
CA LYS A 154 0.56 -12.85 -19.89
C LYS A 154 0.43 -11.82 -18.77
N VAL A 155 -0.41 -10.82 -18.96
CA VAL A 155 -0.67 -9.78 -17.97
C VAL A 155 -2.17 -9.62 -17.77
N ILE A 156 -2.61 -9.52 -16.53
CA ILE A 156 -3.99 -9.21 -16.16
C ILE A 156 -3.95 -8.03 -15.22
N TYR A 157 -4.64 -6.97 -15.59
CA TYR A 157 -4.81 -5.79 -14.73
C TYR A 157 -6.10 -5.92 -13.93
N VAL A 158 -6.02 -5.58 -12.65
CA VAL A 158 -7.13 -5.61 -11.69
C VAL A 158 -7.24 -4.29 -10.96
N SER A 159 -8.39 -4.01 -10.39
CA SER A 159 -8.67 -2.76 -9.67
C SER A 159 -8.75 -2.94 -8.15
N ASP A 160 -8.75 -4.16 -7.65
CA ASP A 160 -8.87 -4.45 -6.23
C ASP A 160 -8.13 -5.73 -5.82
N ARG A 161 -7.78 -5.79 -4.52
CA ARG A 161 -7.00 -6.88 -3.96
C ARG A 161 -7.76 -8.21 -3.86
N ALA A 162 -9.08 -8.18 -3.66
CA ALA A 162 -9.87 -9.40 -3.56
C ALA A 162 -9.91 -10.13 -4.92
N THR A 163 -10.12 -9.38 -6.00
CA THR A 163 -10.04 -9.90 -7.37
C THR A 163 -8.64 -10.44 -7.66
N LEU A 164 -7.58 -9.70 -7.29
CA LEU A 164 -6.20 -10.14 -7.48
C LEU A 164 -5.96 -11.49 -6.80
N PHE A 165 -6.33 -11.65 -5.54
CA PHE A 165 -6.12 -12.87 -4.77
C PHE A 165 -6.90 -14.07 -5.35
N ASN A 166 -8.15 -13.85 -5.78
CA ASN A 166 -8.94 -14.87 -6.42
C ASN A 166 -8.29 -15.37 -7.73
N LEU A 167 -7.72 -14.46 -8.51
CA LEU A 167 -7.04 -14.81 -9.77
C LEU A 167 -5.67 -15.46 -9.52
N LEU A 168 -4.93 -15.09 -8.47
CA LEU A 168 -3.73 -15.79 -8.04
C LEU A 168 -4.03 -17.28 -7.83
N ILE A 169 -5.12 -17.59 -7.12
CA ILE A 169 -5.53 -18.95 -6.83
C ILE A 169 -6.09 -19.65 -8.08
N GLY A 170 -7.01 -18.98 -8.78
CA GLY A 170 -7.77 -19.59 -9.88
C GLY A 170 -6.97 -19.83 -11.16
N LEU A 171 -5.89 -19.08 -11.39
CA LEU A 171 -5.10 -19.11 -12.62
C LEU A 171 -3.64 -19.53 -12.40
N ASN A 172 -3.24 -19.89 -11.18
CA ASN A 172 -1.82 -20.02 -10.82
C ASN A 172 -1.02 -18.79 -11.26
N GLY A 173 -1.58 -17.59 -11.03
CA GLY A 173 -0.92 -16.34 -11.34
C GLY A 173 0.04 -15.91 -10.24
N TYR A 174 0.74 -14.81 -10.47
CA TYR A 174 1.60 -14.18 -9.48
C TYR A 174 1.51 -12.65 -9.52
N THR A 175 1.84 -12.01 -8.40
CA THR A 175 2.12 -10.57 -8.34
C THR A 175 3.41 -10.34 -7.55
N ILE A 176 4.05 -9.17 -7.72
CA ILE A 176 5.28 -8.82 -7.01
C ILE A 176 4.96 -7.78 -5.94
N CYS A 177 5.42 -8.02 -4.72
CA CYS A 177 5.06 -7.23 -3.55
C CYS A 177 6.17 -7.16 -2.50
N SER A 178 5.88 -6.52 -1.36
CA SER A 178 6.80 -6.36 -0.23
C SER A 178 7.06 -7.64 0.60
N GLY A 179 6.36 -8.73 0.32
CA GLY A 179 6.45 -9.97 1.08
C GLY A 179 5.66 -9.99 2.40
N ILE A 180 5.11 -8.85 2.85
CA ILE A 180 4.37 -8.77 4.10
C ILE A 180 2.92 -9.20 3.86
N LEU A 181 2.58 -10.38 4.36
CA LEU A 181 1.25 -10.97 4.26
C LEU A 181 0.73 -11.35 5.65
N ASN A 182 -0.47 -10.88 5.98
CA ASN A 182 -1.13 -11.28 7.23
C ASN A 182 -2.10 -12.43 6.96
N ARG A 183 -1.74 -13.64 7.40
CA ARG A 183 -2.56 -14.85 7.24
C ARG A 183 -3.91 -14.77 7.96
N ASN A 184 -3.97 -14.09 9.11
CA ASN A 184 -5.22 -13.96 9.85
C ASN A 184 -6.31 -13.20 9.08
N LEU A 185 -5.91 -12.26 8.21
CA LEU A 185 -6.84 -11.47 7.40
C LEU A 185 -7.00 -12.00 5.97
N ASN A 186 -5.96 -12.64 5.42
CA ASN A 186 -5.94 -13.05 4.00
C ASN A 186 -6.08 -14.57 3.82
N GLY A 187 -6.16 -15.33 4.92
CA GLY A 187 -6.22 -16.80 4.90
C GLY A 187 -4.90 -17.46 4.52
N ASP A 188 -4.91 -18.78 4.48
CA ASP A 188 -3.72 -19.61 4.24
C ASP A 188 -3.55 -20.03 2.76
N SER A 189 -4.36 -19.48 1.86
CA SER A 189 -4.35 -19.88 0.45
C SER A 189 -3.29 -19.22 -0.41
N ILE A 190 -2.66 -18.16 0.12
CA ILE A 190 -1.61 -17.38 -0.56
C ILE A 190 -0.36 -17.34 0.32
N MET A 191 0.79 -17.41 -0.35
CA MET A 191 2.09 -17.32 0.29
C MET A 191 2.99 -16.32 -0.43
N ALA A 192 3.99 -15.83 0.30
CA ALA A 192 5.07 -15.01 -0.23
C ALA A 192 6.30 -15.89 -0.45
N VAL A 193 6.89 -15.82 -1.64
CA VAL A 193 8.17 -16.47 -1.96
C VAL A 193 9.18 -15.38 -2.34
N PRO A 194 10.41 -15.38 -1.80
CA PRO A 194 11.43 -14.40 -2.14
C PRO A 194 11.71 -14.35 -3.65
N LEU A 195 11.79 -13.14 -4.21
CA LEU A 195 12.19 -12.92 -5.60
C LEU A 195 13.68 -12.60 -5.67
N GLU A 196 14.42 -13.32 -6.50
CA GLU A 196 15.84 -13.08 -6.75
C GLU A 196 16.02 -11.82 -7.58
N THR A 197 16.40 -10.72 -6.91
CA THR A 197 16.62 -9.43 -7.54
C THR A 197 17.47 -8.51 -6.64
N GLU A 198 18.25 -7.63 -7.25
CA GLU A 198 18.96 -6.54 -6.55
C GLU A 198 18.04 -5.34 -6.22
N GLU A 199 16.85 -5.30 -6.81
CA GLU A 199 15.86 -4.25 -6.57
C GLU A 199 15.34 -4.28 -5.14
N ASN A 200 14.93 -3.12 -4.64
CA ASN A 200 14.34 -2.98 -3.31
C ASN A 200 13.19 -1.98 -3.35
N MET A 201 12.25 -2.17 -2.44
CA MET A 201 11.15 -1.24 -2.21
C MET A 201 11.41 -0.47 -0.91
N VAL A 202 11.39 0.85 -0.96
CA VAL A 202 11.32 1.68 0.24
C VAL A 202 9.86 2.08 0.44
N ILE A 203 9.19 1.40 1.34
CA ILE A 203 7.81 1.73 1.69
C ILE A 203 7.83 2.85 2.70
N GLY A 204 6.94 3.82 2.52
CA GLY A 204 6.85 4.99 3.37
C GLY A 204 5.48 5.65 3.29
N TRP A 205 5.36 6.78 3.94
CA TRP A 205 4.16 7.58 3.87
C TRP A 205 4.44 8.99 3.37
N ILE A 206 3.46 9.58 2.72
CA ILE A 206 3.46 10.98 2.31
C ILE A 206 2.48 11.77 3.14
N GLY A 207 2.83 13.02 3.46
CA GLY A 207 1.97 13.96 4.18
C GLY A 207 2.33 15.40 3.86
N ASP A 208 1.44 16.32 4.18
CA ASP A 208 1.71 17.76 4.10
C ASP A 208 2.46 18.20 5.39
N PRO A 209 3.71 18.67 5.30
CA PRO A 209 4.50 19.02 6.47
C PRO A 209 3.96 20.22 7.25
N ARG A 210 3.00 20.96 6.69
CA ARG A 210 2.33 22.10 7.32
C ARG A 210 1.18 21.68 8.23
N ILE A 211 0.73 20.43 8.13
CA ILE A 211 -0.42 19.89 8.84
C ILE A 211 0.05 18.88 9.89
N HIS A 212 -0.41 19.06 11.13
CA HIS A 212 -0.19 18.06 12.16
C HIS A 212 -1.14 16.89 11.96
N LEU A 213 -0.58 15.68 12.00
CA LEU A 213 -1.38 14.47 11.94
C LEU A 213 -2.32 14.40 13.16
N SER A 214 -3.53 13.88 12.95
CA SER A 214 -4.43 13.55 14.05
C SER A 214 -3.81 12.50 14.98
N GLU A 215 -4.32 12.42 16.20
CA GLU A 215 -3.90 11.38 17.15
C GLU A 215 -4.05 9.97 16.55
N PHE A 216 -5.13 9.74 15.78
CA PHE A 216 -5.37 8.46 15.13
C PHE A 216 -4.35 8.16 14.04
N ALA A 217 -4.04 9.12 13.17
CA ALA A 217 -3.04 8.95 12.13
C ALA A 217 -1.63 8.71 12.71
N GLY A 218 -1.28 9.39 13.80
CA GLY A 218 -0.05 9.13 14.54
C GLY A 218 0.03 7.70 15.08
N LYS A 219 -1.02 7.24 15.76
CA LYS A 219 -1.13 5.86 16.26
C LYS A 219 -1.13 4.82 15.14
N TYR A 220 -1.69 5.16 13.98
CA TYR A 220 -1.64 4.28 12.82
C TYR A 220 -0.21 4.05 12.33
N LEU A 221 0.61 5.09 12.28
CA LEU A 221 2.03 4.96 11.93
C LEU A 221 2.80 4.14 12.98
N GLU A 222 2.51 4.31 14.27
CA GLU A 222 3.10 3.49 15.34
C GLU A 222 2.73 2.00 15.17
N GLU A 223 1.46 1.72 14.87
CA GLU A 223 1.00 0.35 14.64
C GLU A 223 1.62 -0.28 13.39
N LEU A 224 1.79 0.49 12.30
CA LEU A 224 2.55 0.05 11.13
C LEU A 224 3.98 -0.34 11.52
N HIS A 225 4.68 0.50 12.26
CA HIS A 225 6.04 0.18 12.74
C HIS A 225 6.07 -1.10 13.59
N ARG A 226 5.11 -1.27 14.49
CA ARG A 226 5.00 -2.46 15.35
C ARG A 226 4.82 -3.73 14.53
N LEU A 227 3.91 -3.72 13.56
CA LEU A 227 3.64 -4.88 12.69
C LEU A 227 4.86 -5.26 11.84
N ILE A 228 5.54 -4.29 11.28
CA ILE A 228 6.73 -4.51 10.44
C ILE A 228 7.85 -5.11 11.30
N SER A 229 8.10 -4.56 12.48
CA SER A 229 9.15 -5.04 13.39
C SER A 229 8.89 -6.47 13.91
N SER A 230 7.65 -6.92 13.94
CA SER A 230 7.29 -8.28 14.37
C SER A 230 7.47 -9.35 13.27
N GLN A 231 7.73 -8.95 12.03
CA GLN A 231 7.90 -9.85 10.87
C GLN A 231 9.36 -9.87 10.35
N SER A 232 10.23 -9.05 10.92
CA SER A 232 11.69 -9.04 10.69
C SER A 232 12.38 -9.97 11.65
#